data_449592c7101bea2d23c033fb3771895e
#
_entry.id   449592c7101bea2d23c033fb3771895e
#
_cell.length_a   1.000
_cell.length_b   1.000
_cell.length_c   1.000
_cell.angle_alpha   90.00
_cell.angle_beta   90.00
_cell.angle_gamma   90.00
#
_symmetry.space_group_name_H-M   'P 1'
#
loop_
_entity.id
_entity.type
_entity.pdbx_description
1 polymer ?
#
loop_
_entity_poly.entity_id
_entity_poly.type
_entity_poly.pdbx_seq_one_letter_code
_entity_poly.pdbx_strand_id
1 'polypeptide(L)'
;PQYLRFIKGVIDAPDLPLNVSRELLQDYGPVQKIRAALTKRVLQMLKKLSNDDEQYATFWAQFGQVIKEGVAEDRDNQQAIAALLRFATSRNPDSVTTSLDHYLDNKPAEQDSIYYLLADTPSAARQSPHLEVFRKKGIEVLLLSDPVDEWMVGYLESYKDVKLVNAARGELDLGDDEQANNDDPLIQRLSGSLSEHVEAVRATTRLVDSPACLV
;
A
#
# COMPACT_ATOMS: atom_id res chain seq x y z
N PRO A 1 18.72 -9.50 -0.12
CA PRO A 1 17.72 -8.61 0.46
C PRO A 1 16.94 -9.27 1.60
N GLN A 2 16.58 -8.50 2.64
CA GLN A 2 15.87 -9.06 3.80
C GLN A 2 14.44 -9.47 3.45
N TYR A 3 13.81 -8.77 2.54
CA TYR A 3 12.45 -9.11 2.07
C TYR A 3 12.38 -10.43 1.26
N LEU A 4 13.53 -11.02 0.89
CA LEU A 4 13.63 -12.33 0.25
C LEU A 4 14.23 -13.40 1.17
N ARG A 5 14.23 -13.20 2.51
CA ARG A 5 14.87 -14.11 3.50
C ARG A 5 14.31 -15.53 3.54
N PHE A 6 13.15 -15.74 2.96
CA PHE A 6 12.54 -17.07 2.81
C PHE A 6 13.14 -17.88 1.65
N ILE A 7 13.87 -17.23 0.72
CA ILE A 7 14.57 -17.90 -0.38
C ILE A 7 15.88 -18.47 0.14
N LYS A 8 16.06 -19.77 -0.05
CA LYS A 8 17.28 -20.50 0.30
C LYS A 8 17.79 -21.24 -0.92
N GLY A 9 19.11 -21.35 -1.06
CA GLY A 9 19.72 -22.07 -2.17
C GLY A 9 21.24 -22.13 -2.05
N VAL A 10 21.85 -22.80 -3.01
CA VAL A 10 23.31 -22.92 -3.16
C VAL A 10 23.68 -22.36 -4.52
N ILE A 11 24.78 -21.63 -4.56
CA ILE A 11 25.38 -21.10 -5.79
C ILE A 11 26.71 -21.79 -5.99
N ASP A 12 26.87 -22.45 -7.12
CA ASP A 12 28.16 -22.95 -7.59
C ASP A 12 28.76 -21.89 -8.54
N ALA A 13 29.90 -21.34 -8.17
CA ALA A 13 30.58 -20.29 -8.91
C ALA A 13 32.09 -20.57 -8.89
N PRO A 14 32.59 -21.45 -9.77
CA PRO A 14 33.99 -21.87 -9.79
C PRO A 14 34.99 -20.73 -10.04
N ASP A 15 34.52 -19.63 -10.66
CA ASP A 15 35.33 -18.44 -10.96
C ASP A 15 35.47 -17.48 -9.76
N LEU A 16 34.79 -17.74 -8.64
CA LEU A 16 34.96 -16.94 -7.43
C LEU A 16 36.22 -17.39 -6.70
N PRO A 17 37.13 -16.47 -6.34
CA PRO A 17 38.31 -16.82 -5.57
C PRO A 17 37.91 -17.40 -4.22
N LEU A 18 38.51 -18.52 -3.86
CA LEU A 18 38.40 -19.10 -2.53
C LEU A 18 38.97 -18.10 -1.51
N ASN A 19 38.08 -17.45 -0.79
CA ASN A 19 38.51 -16.55 0.29
C ASN A 19 38.57 -17.31 1.60
N VAL A 20 39.76 -17.39 2.17
CA VAL A 20 40.05 -18.07 3.43
C VAL A 20 39.48 -17.26 4.63
N SER A 21 39.24 -15.95 4.48
CA SER A 21 38.65 -15.12 5.50
C SER A 21 37.18 -14.77 5.15
N ARG A 22 36.24 -15.21 5.96
CA ARG A 22 34.79 -15.05 5.77
C ARG A 22 34.30 -13.58 5.70
N GLU A 23 35.13 -12.61 6.07
CA GLU A 23 34.74 -11.20 6.20
C GLU A 23 34.74 -10.40 4.88
N LEU A 24 35.45 -10.85 3.84
CA LEU A 24 35.67 -10.04 2.63
C LEU A 24 34.70 -10.34 1.46
N LEU A 25 33.77 -11.29 1.60
CA LEU A 25 32.87 -11.66 0.49
C LEU A 25 31.68 -10.71 0.31
N GLN A 26 31.33 -9.90 1.33
CA GLN A 26 30.12 -9.07 1.26
C GLN A 26 30.22 -7.90 0.29
N ASP A 27 31.40 -7.31 0.11
CA ASP A 27 31.65 -6.16 -0.77
C ASP A 27 32.38 -6.49 -2.09
N TYR A 28 32.56 -7.77 -2.38
CA TYR A 28 33.23 -8.18 -3.60
C TYR A 28 32.31 -8.00 -4.80
N GLY A 29 32.73 -7.22 -5.80
CA GLY A 29 31.93 -6.83 -6.96
C GLY A 29 31.21 -7.99 -7.70
N PRO A 30 31.84 -9.16 -7.93
CA PRO A 30 31.17 -10.33 -8.48
C PRO A 30 30.02 -10.85 -7.63
N VAL A 31 30.14 -10.84 -6.28
CA VAL A 31 29.08 -11.26 -5.37
C VAL A 31 27.89 -10.32 -5.44
N GLN A 32 28.12 -9.01 -5.56
CA GLN A 32 27.05 -8.02 -5.74
C GLN A 32 26.30 -8.23 -7.07
N LYS A 33 27.01 -8.54 -8.15
CA LYS A 33 26.38 -8.88 -9.44
C LYS A 33 25.54 -10.16 -9.36
N ILE A 34 26.02 -11.19 -8.68
CA ILE A 34 25.27 -12.42 -8.44
C ILE A 34 24.02 -12.12 -7.62
N ARG A 35 24.15 -11.35 -6.54
CA ARG A 35 23.02 -10.91 -5.70
C ARG A 35 21.96 -10.20 -6.53
N ALA A 36 22.33 -9.21 -7.33
CA ALA A 36 21.37 -8.48 -8.18
C ALA A 36 20.70 -9.39 -9.22
N ALA A 37 21.46 -10.28 -9.87
CA ALA A 37 20.92 -11.24 -10.84
C ALA A 37 19.94 -12.22 -10.19
N LEU A 38 20.24 -12.72 -8.99
CA LEU A 38 19.36 -13.61 -8.24
C LEU A 38 18.10 -12.90 -7.76
N THR A 39 18.24 -11.68 -7.24
CA THR A 39 17.07 -10.85 -6.86
C THR A 39 16.11 -10.69 -8.02
N LYS A 40 16.63 -10.28 -9.19
CA LYS A 40 15.85 -10.16 -10.41
C LYS A 40 15.18 -11.48 -10.82
N ARG A 41 15.92 -12.59 -10.75
CA ARG A 41 15.38 -13.92 -11.09
C ARG A 41 14.27 -14.36 -10.15
N VAL A 42 14.42 -14.11 -8.84
CA VAL A 42 13.38 -14.41 -7.84
C VAL A 42 12.13 -13.57 -8.08
N LEU A 43 12.27 -12.25 -8.30
CA LEU A 43 11.13 -11.38 -8.62
C LEU A 43 10.39 -11.84 -9.88
N GLN A 44 11.12 -12.26 -10.94
CA GLN A 44 10.50 -12.84 -12.13
C GLN A 44 9.75 -14.15 -11.84
N MET A 45 10.32 -15.01 -10.99
CA MET A 45 9.64 -16.25 -10.56
C MET A 45 8.35 -15.94 -9.79
N LEU A 46 8.39 -14.99 -8.86
CA LEU A 46 7.22 -14.55 -8.11
C LEU A 46 6.17 -13.91 -9.03
N LYS A 47 6.59 -13.12 -10.02
CA LYS A 47 5.68 -12.56 -11.03
C LYS A 47 5.03 -13.67 -11.87
N LYS A 48 5.76 -14.72 -12.22
CA LYS A 48 5.16 -15.87 -12.89
C LYS A 48 4.19 -16.62 -11.98
N LEU A 49 4.52 -16.82 -10.71
CA LEU A 49 3.65 -17.43 -9.71
C LEU A 49 2.38 -16.62 -9.52
N SER A 50 2.46 -15.28 -9.58
CA SER A 50 1.31 -14.39 -9.40
C SER A 50 0.25 -14.45 -10.52
N ASN A 51 0.48 -15.22 -11.58
CA ASN A 51 -0.50 -15.52 -12.63
C ASN A 51 -1.42 -16.71 -12.26
N ASP A 52 -1.11 -17.43 -11.19
CA ASP A 52 -1.94 -18.49 -10.63
C ASP A 52 -2.49 -17.98 -9.29
N ASP A 53 -3.73 -17.55 -9.30
CA ASP A 53 -4.35 -16.88 -8.15
C ASP A 53 -4.39 -17.74 -6.90
N GLU A 54 -4.63 -19.04 -7.01
CA GLU A 54 -4.74 -19.97 -5.86
C GLU A 54 -3.37 -20.20 -5.23
N GLN A 55 -2.37 -20.51 -6.03
CA GLN A 55 -1.00 -20.70 -5.55
C GLN A 55 -0.45 -19.39 -4.97
N TYR A 56 -0.74 -18.27 -5.62
CA TYR A 56 -0.27 -16.98 -5.14
C TYR A 56 -0.94 -16.54 -3.85
N ALA A 57 -2.23 -16.81 -3.67
CA ALA A 57 -2.93 -16.54 -2.41
C ALA A 57 -2.30 -17.34 -1.25
N THR A 58 -1.96 -18.60 -1.47
CA THR A 58 -1.25 -19.43 -0.50
C THR A 58 0.13 -18.86 -0.14
N PHE A 59 0.90 -18.45 -1.15
CA PHE A 59 2.18 -17.79 -0.97
C PHE A 59 2.03 -16.46 -0.22
N TRP A 60 1.06 -15.64 -0.63
CA TRP A 60 0.82 -14.32 -0.05
C TRP A 60 0.43 -14.38 1.43
N ALA A 61 -0.39 -15.35 1.82
CA ALA A 61 -0.77 -15.57 3.20
C ALA A 61 0.43 -15.84 4.13
N GLN A 62 1.53 -16.41 3.60
CA GLN A 62 2.74 -16.73 4.37
C GLN A 62 3.80 -15.63 4.31
N PHE A 63 3.94 -14.97 3.17
CA PHE A 63 5.09 -14.10 2.88
C PHE A 63 4.70 -12.67 2.47
N GLY A 64 3.42 -12.35 2.43
CA GLY A 64 2.95 -11.04 1.96
C GLY A 64 3.53 -9.87 2.74
N GLN A 65 3.56 -9.96 4.07
CA GLN A 65 4.14 -8.91 4.92
C GLN A 65 5.65 -8.72 4.64
N VAL A 66 6.36 -9.83 4.43
CA VAL A 66 7.80 -9.78 4.12
C VAL A 66 8.06 -9.14 2.76
N ILE A 67 7.21 -9.42 1.76
CA ILE A 67 7.33 -8.78 0.43
C ILE A 67 7.05 -7.28 0.51
N LYS A 68 6.11 -6.83 1.36
CA LYS A 68 5.84 -5.40 1.57
C LYS A 68 7.07 -4.63 2.08
N GLU A 69 7.92 -5.26 2.91
CA GLU A 69 9.18 -4.68 3.38
C GLU A 69 10.11 -4.29 2.21
N GLY A 70 10.07 -5.06 1.13
CA GLY A 70 10.90 -4.85 -0.05
C GLY A 70 10.68 -3.52 -0.76
N VAL A 71 9.48 -2.95 -0.64
CA VAL A 71 9.14 -1.63 -1.23
C VAL A 71 10.07 -0.52 -0.72
N ALA A 72 10.43 -0.56 0.55
CA ALA A 72 11.33 0.41 1.15
C ALA A 72 12.80 -0.02 1.06
N GLU A 73 13.08 -1.34 1.15
CA GLU A 73 14.45 -1.89 1.17
C GLU A 73 15.13 -1.81 -0.21
N ASP A 74 14.40 -2.06 -1.29
CA ASP A 74 14.96 -2.25 -2.64
C ASP A 74 14.32 -1.29 -3.64
N ARG A 75 14.80 -0.04 -3.62
CA ARG A 75 14.28 1.04 -4.47
C ARG A 75 14.48 0.76 -5.97
N ASP A 76 15.55 0.08 -6.35
CA ASP A 76 15.83 -0.26 -7.75
C ASP A 76 14.78 -1.22 -8.33
N ASN A 77 14.22 -2.08 -7.49
CA ASN A 77 13.19 -3.04 -7.87
C ASN A 77 11.79 -2.69 -7.34
N GLN A 78 11.60 -1.49 -6.77
CA GLN A 78 10.36 -1.08 -6.08
C GLN A 78 9.10 -1.32 -6.92
N GLN A 79 9.09 -0.91 -8.18
CA GLN A 79 7.93 -1.10 -9.07
C GLN A 79 7.66 -2.59 -9.37
N ALA A 80 8.72 -3.39 -9.51
CA ALA A 80 8.57 -4.83 -9.69
C ALA A 80 8.03 -5.52 -8.43
N ILE A 81 8.42 -5.05 -7.24
CA ILE A 81 7.89 -5.52 -5.96
C ILE A 81 6.45 -5.06 -5.78
N ALA A 82 6.13 -3.80 -6.09
CA ALA A 82 4.79 -3.25 -6.01
C ALA A 82 3.78 -4.04 -6.87
N ALA A 83 4.19 -4.53 -8.04
CA ALA A 83 3.37 -5.39 -8.90
C ALA A 83 3.02 -6.76 -8.26
N LEU A 84 3.77 -7.18 -7.24
CA LEU A 84 3.54 -8.43 -6.51
C LEU A 84 2.59 -8.25 -5.31
N LEU A 85 2.36 -7.03 -4.86
CA LEU A 85 1.53 -6.76 -3.68
C LEU A 85 0.07 -7.18 -3.89
N ARG A 86 -0.57 -7.57 -2.80
CA ARG A 86 -2.00 -7.87 -2.76
C ARG A 86 -2.65 -7.16 -1.59
N PHE A 87 -3.88 -6.71 -1.81
CA PHE A 87 -4.64 -5.91 -0.86
C PHE A 87 -6.08 -6.39 -0.76
N ALA A 88 -6.70 -6.19 0.39
CA ALA A 88 -8.13 -6.11 0.50
C ALA A 88 -8.60 -4.75 -0.02
N THR A 89 -9.85 -4.65 -0.46
CA THR A 89 -10.40 -3.40 -0.98
C THR A 89 -11.79 -3.13 -0.42
N SER A 90 -12.27 -1.90 -0.59
CA SER A 90 -13.63 -1.52 -0.19
C SER A 90 -14.73 -2.31 -0.91
N ARG A 91 -14.43 -2.88 -2.09
CA ARG A 91 -15.34 -3.78 -2.84
C ARG A 91 -15.21 -5.24 -2.41
N ASN A 92 -14.01 -5.66 -2.02
CA ASN A 92 -13.72 -7.03 -1.59
C ASN A 92 -12.92 -7.03 -0.27
N PRO A 93 -13.57 -6.69 0.85
CA PRO A 93 -12.87 -6.49 2.12
C PRO A 93 -12.47 -7.77 2.84
N ASP A 94 -12.99 -8.94 2.41
CA ASP A 94 -12.73 -10.24 3.05
C ASP A 94 -11.60 -11.01 2.35
N SER A 95 -11.07 -10.51 1.23
CA SER A 95 -10.07 -11.19 0.43
C SER A 95 -8.90 -10.27 0.09
N VAL A 96 -7.68 -10.71 0.40
CA VAL A 96 -6.43 -9.97 0.12
C VAL A 96 -5.85 -10.46 -1.21
N THR A 97 -6.56 -10.20 -2.31
CA THR A 97 -6.22 -10.72 -3.64
C THR A 97 -6.00 -9.65 -4.71
N THR A 98 -6.46 -8.42 -4.46
CA THR A 98 -6.38 -7.35 -5.45
C THR A 98 -4.95 -6.83 -5.61
N SER A 99 -4.40 -6.93 -6.82
CA SER A 99 -3.12 -6.32 -7.18
C SER A 99 -3.29 -4.85 -7.57
N LEU A 100 -2.18 -4.09 -7.54
CA LEU A 100 -2.20 -2.71 -8.06
C LEU A 100 -2.49 -2.66 -9.56
N ASP A 101 -2.05 -3.66 -10.33
CA ASP A 101 -2.40 -3.78 -11.76
C ASP A 101 -3.92 -3.89 -11.93
N HIS A 102 -4.55 -4.84 -11.20
CA HIS A 102 -6.00 -5.03 -11.24
C HIS A 102 -6.77 -3.78 -10.81
N TYR A 103 -6.29 -3.08 -9.79
CA TYR A 103 -6.89 -1.82 -9.35
C TYR A 103 -6.87 -0.77 -10.47
N LEU A 104 -5.72 -0.59 -11.14
CA LEU A 104 -5.57 0.38 -12.23
C LEU A 104 -6.43 0.04 -13.45
N ASP A 105 -6.57 -1.26 -13.78
CA ASP A 105 -7.37 -1.72 -14.91
C ASP A 105 -8.88 -1.52 -14.68
N ASN A 106 -9.32 -1.47 -13.41
CA ASN A 106 -10.75 -1.38 -13.04
C ASN A 106 -11.16 -0.03 -12.43
N LYS A 107 -10.25 0.94 -12.31
CA LYS A 107 -10.57 2.27 -11.82
C LYS A 107 -11.41 3.06 -12.85
N PRO A 108 -12.30 3.99 -12.42
CA PRO A 108 -12.94 4.94 -13.33
C PRO A 108 -11.94 5.74 -14.15
N ALA A 109 -12.32 6.14 -15.36
CA ALA A 109 -11.42 6.87 -16.27
C ALA A 109 -11.01 8.25 -15.71
N GLU A 110 -11.92 8.90 -15.00
CA GLU A 110 -11.70 10.21 -14.37
C GLU A 110 -10.86 10.13 -13.09
N GLN A 111 -10.63 8.93 -12.56
CA GLN A 111 -9.83 8.74 -11.36
C GLN A 111 -8.35 8.81 -11.71
N ASP A 112 -7.62 9.75 -11.12
CA ASP A 112 -6.20 10.00 -11.37
C ASP A 112 -5.27 9.37 -10.32
N SER A 113 -5.81 8.84 -9.21
CA SER A 113 -5.05 8.36 -8.06
C SER A 113 -5.47 6.96 -7.61
N ILE A 114 -4.55 6.25 -6.96
CA ILE A 114 -4.82 5.02 -6.21
C ILE A 114 -5.16 5.44 -4.78
N TYR A 115 -6.38 5.18 -4.33
CA TYR A 115 -6.78 5.52 -2.97
C TYR A 115 -6.53 4.35 -2.01
N TYR A 116 -5.99 4.67 -0.83
CA TYR A 116 -5.80 3.71 0.24
C TYR A 116 -6.28 4.26 1.59
N LEU A 117 -6.66 3.38 2.49
CA LEU A 117 -7.03 3.69 3.86
C LEU A 117 -6.19 2.84 4.82
N LEU A 118 -5.48 3.50 5.74
CA LEU A 118 -4.78 2.85 6.85
C LEU A 118 -5.73 2.70 8.04
N ALA A 119 -5.71 1.54 8.68
CA ALA A 119 -6.46 1.27 9.90
C ALA A 119 -5.76 0.20 10.73
N ASP A 120 -5.98 0.22 12.04
CA ASP A 120 -5.34 -0.72 12.98
C ASP A 120 -5.83 -2.16 12.82
N THR A 121 -7.03 -2.34 12.28
CA THR A 121 -7.63 -3.66 12.05
C THR A 121 -8.43 -3.71 10.76
N PRO A 122 -8.59 -4.91 10.14
CA PRO A 122 -9.46 -5.08 8.98
C PRO A 122 -10.90 -4.64 9.22
N SER A 123 -11.43 -4.82 10.44
CA SER A 123 -12.78 -4.40 10.80
C SER A 123 -12.90 -2.87 10.82
N ALA A 124 -11.93 -2.17 11.42
CA ALA A 124 -11.89 -0.71 11.43
C ALA A 124 -11.79 -0.14 10.02
N ALA A 125 -10.94 -0.74 9.16
CA ALA A 125 -10.82 -0.35 7.76
C ALA A 125 -12.18 -0.43 7.03
N ARG A 126 -12.92 -1.53 7.17
CA ARG A 126 -14.20 -1.76 6.50
C ARG A 126 -15.30 -0.79 6.91
N GLN A 127 -15.32 -0.42 8.19
CA GLN A 127 -16.37 0.41 8.82
C GLN A 127 -16.02 1.89 8.84
N SER A 128 -14.89 2.27 8.25
CA SER A 128 -14.43 3.64 8.29
C SER A 128 -15.39 4.60 7.56
N PRO A 129 -15.81 5.70 8.21
CA PRO A 129 -16.63 6.75 7.59
C PRO A 129 -15.95 7.38 6.37
N HIS A 130 -14.62 7.37 6.32
CA HIS A 130 -13.86 7.87 5.17
C HIS A 130 -14.16 7.16 3.85
N LEU A 131 -14.75 5.95 3.89
CA LEU A 131 -15.13 5.21 2.69
C LEU A 131 -16.48 5.62 2.10
N GLU A 132 -17.29 6.39 2.82
CA GLU A 132 -18.67 6.70 2.40
C GLU A 132 -18.74 7.42 1.06
N VAL A 133 -17.96 8.50 0.90
CA VAL A 133 -17.92 9.25 -0.36
C VAL A 133 -17.37 8.40 -1.52
N PHE A 134 -16.38 7.55 -1.26
CA PHE A 134 -15.81 6.68 -2.29
C PHE A 134 -16.82 5.63 -2.76
N ARG A 135 -17.58 5.04 -1.81
CA ARG A 135 -18.68 4.10 -2.13
C ARG A 135 -19.78 4.76 -2.94
N LYS A 136 -20.20 5.98 -2.56
CA LYS A 136 -21.20 6.77 -3.31
C LYS A 136 -20.77 7.03 -4.74
N LYS A 137 -19.47 7.30 -4.96
CA LYS A 137 -18.88 7.58 -6.28
C LYS A 137 -18.43 6.30 -7.03
N GLY A 138 -18.57 5.13 -6.44
CA GLY A 138 -18.13 3.88 -7.04
C GLY A 138 -16.61 3.74 -7.16
N ILE A 139 -15.85 4.53 -6.38
CA ILE A 139 -14.39 4.48 -6.34
C ILE A 139 -13.95 3.39 -5.36
N GLU A 140 -13.05 2.52 -5.80
CA GLU A 140 -12.46 1.49 -4.96
C GLU A 140 -11.32 2.06 -4.12
N VAL A 141 -11.21 1.61 -2.86
CA VAL A 141 -10.14 2.02 -1.93
C VAL A 141 -9.43 0.78 -1.41
N LEU A 142 -8.09 0.78 -1.44
CA LEU A 142 -7.27 -0.25 -0.83
C LEU A 142 -7.37 -0.18 0.69
N LEU A 143 -7.60 -1.31 1.35
CA LEU A 143 -7.69 -1.40 2.81
C LEU A 143 -6.37 -1.97 3.35
N LEU A 144 -5.66 -1.16 4.09
CA LEU A 144 -4.34 -1.45 4.63
C LEU A 144 -4.44 -1.57 6.15
N SER A 145 -4.16 -2.76 6.68
CA SER A 145 -4.29 -3.03 8.11
C SER A 145 -3.14 -3.87 8.70
N ASP A 146 -2.11 -4.16 7.91
CA ASP A 146 -0.88 -4.77 8.41
C ASP A 146 0.02 -3.69 9.04
N PRO A 147 0.74 -3.97 10.13
CA PRO A 147 1.67 -3.00 10.73
C PRO A 147 2.73 -2.46 9.77
N VAL A 148 3.11 -3.26 8.76
CA VAL A 148 4.09 -2.85 7.73
C VAL A 148 3.51 -1.88 6.69
N ASP A 149 2.18 -1.74 6.61
CA ASP A 149 1.53 -0.95 5.56
C ASP A 149 1.81 0.55 5.71
N GLU A 150 1.80 1.08 6.92
CA GLU A 150 2.13 2.49 7.16
C GLU A 150 3.54 2.82 6.68
N TRP A 151 4.49 1.95 6.99
CA TRP A 151 5.86 2.08 6.54
C TRP A 151 5.96 1.93 5.01
N MET A 152 5.29 0.93 4.43
CA MET A 152 5.28 0.68 2.99
C MET A 152 4.79 1.90 2.20
N VAL A 153 3.64 2.51 2.56
CA VAL A 153 3.09 3.66 1.83
C VAL A 153 3.94 4.92 2.01
N GLY A 154 4.74 5.01 3.06
CA GLY A 154 5.74 6.07 3.23
C GLY A 154 6.86 6.05 2.18
N TYR A 155 7.04 4.93 1.48
CA TYR A 155 8.04 4.76 0.42
C TYR A 155 7.42 4.56 -0.97
N LEU A 156 6.20 4.04 -1.07
CA LEU A 156 5.49 3.84 -2.33
C LEU A 156 4.59 5.04 -2.63
N GLU A 157 5.17 6.12 -3.15
CA GLU A 157 4.44 7.33 -3.49
C GLU A 157 3.57 7.17 -4.74
N SER A 158 3.99 6.32 -5.68
CA SER A 158 3.31 6.07 -6.95
C SER A 158 3.55 4.66 -7.48
N TYR A 159 2.59 4.18 -8.28
CA TYR A 159 2.73 2.96 -9.06
C TYR A 159 2.33 3.22 -10.50
N LYS A 160 3.23 2.93 -11.46
CA LYS A 160 3.05 3.25 -12.90
C LYS A 160 2.59 4.70 -13.11
N ASP A 161 3.29 5.63 -12.49
CA ASP A 161 3.04 7.09 -12.54
C ASP A 161 1.70 7.56 -11.94
N VAL A 162 0.90 6.65 -11.35
CA VAL A 162 -0.33 6.98 -10.62
C VAL A 162 -0.03 7.08 -9.13
N LYS A 163 -0.35 8.24 -8.53
CA LYS A 163 -0.08 8.51 -7.11
C LYS A 163 -0.92 7.65 -6.18
N LEU A 164 -0.34 7.25 -5.04
CA LEU A 164 -1.07 6.68 -3.92
C LEU A 164 -1.50 7.80 -2.97
N VAL A 165 -2.81 7.88 -2.68
CA VAL A 165 -3.40 8.95 -1.86
C VAL A 165 -4.18 8.35 -0.70
N ASN A 166 -3.92 8.88 0.51
CA ASN A 166 -4.63 8.46 1.71
C ASN A 166 -6.07 8.99 1.72
N ALA A 167 -7.05 8.11 1.73
CA ALA A 167 -8.47 8.43 1.72
C ALA A 167 -8.95 9.17 2.99
N ALA A 168 -8.21 9.05 4.10
CA ALA A 168 -8.52 9.74 5.35
C ALA A 168 -7.91 11.14 5.44
N ARG A 169 -6.88 11.48 4.64
CA ARG A 169 -6.11 12.70 4.79
C ARG A 169 -6.30 13.66 3.60
N GLY A 170 -6.18 14.95 3.90
CA GLY A 170 -6.13 16.03 2.90
C GLY A 170 -7.49 16.39 2.29
N GLU A 171 -7.51 17.43 1.50
CA GLU A 171 -8.63 17.76 0.61
C GLU A 171 -8.54 16.83 -0.60
N LEU A 172 -9.53 15.96 -0.77
CA LEU A 172 -9.61 15.08 -1.93
C LEU A 172 -10.45 15.79 -2.99
N ASP A 173 -9.86 16.06 -4.12
CA ASP A 173 -10.62 16.51 -5.30
C ASP A 173 -11.31 15.27 -5.90
N LEU A 174 -12.52 15.05 -5.45
CA LEU A 174 -13.39 13.99 -5.96
C LEU A 174 -14.44 14.54 -6.93
N GLY A 175 -14.28 15.81 -7.38
CA GLY A 175 -15.17 16.44 -8.35
C GLY A 175 -16.52 16.86 -7.75
N ASP A 176 -16.63 17.11 -6.46
CA ASP A 176 -17.81 17.73 -5.84
C ASP A 176 -17.56 19.24 -5.68
N ASP A 177 -18.28 20.05 -6.43
CA ASP A 177 -18.28 21.53 -6.31
C ASP A 177 -19.07 22.06 -5.10
N GLU A 178 -19.65 21.19 -4.25
CA GLU A 178 -20.31 21.61 -3.03
C GLU A 178 -19.28 22.06 -1.99
N GLN A 179 -19.14 23.35 -1.83
CA GLN A 179 -18.34 23.94 -0.75
C GLN A 179 -19.01 23.66 0.60
N ALA A 180 -18.29 22.97 1.48
CA ALA A 180 -18.73 22.76 2.84
C ALA A 180 -18.84 24.11 3.57
N ASN A 181 -19.99 24.41 4.16
CA ASN A 181 -20.23 25.68 4.85
C ASN A 181 -19.65 25.62 6.29
N ASN A 182 -18.47 26.20 6.47
CA ASN A 182 -17.82 26.32 7.77
C ASN A 182 -18.42 27.44 8.67
N ASP A 183 -19.26 28.30 8.13
CA ASP A 183 -19.90 29.39 8.88
C ASP A 183 -21.21 28.95 9.59
N ASP A 184 -21.55 27.65 9.52
CA ASP A 184 -22.70 27.10 10.21
C ASP A 184 -22.58 27.30 11.74
N PRO A 185 -23.61 27.85 12.41
CA PRO A 185 -23.60 28.04 13.86
C PRO A 185 -23.36 26.76 14.66
N LEU A 186 -23.70 25.59 14.10
CA LEU A 186 -23.41 24.29 14.71
C LEU A 186 -21.90 24.01 14.72
N ILE A 187 -21.20 24.28 13.62
CA ILE A 187 -19.74 24.11 13.52
C ILE A 187 -19.02 25.01 14.51
N GLN A 188 -19.43 26.27 14.61
CA GLN A 188 -18.87 27.22 15.60
C GLN A 188 -19.06 26.74 17.03
N ARG A 189 -20.28 26.24 17.37
CA ARG A 189 -20.59 25.72 18.68
C ARG A 189 -19.80 24.47 19.04
N LEU A 190 -19.65 23.53 18.08
CA LEU A 190 -18.83 22.33 18.23
C LEU A 190 -17.35 22.67 18.39
N SER A 191 -16.83 23.63 17.61
CA SER A 191 -15.43 24.12 17.74
C SER A 191 -15.16 24.64 19.16
N GLY A 192 -16.09 25.42 19.71
CA GLY A 192 -15.97 25.92 21.10
C GLY A 192 -16.02 24.81 22.15
N SER A 193 -16.87 23.81 21.95
CA SER A 193 -17.05 22.71 22.93
C SER A 193 -15.90 21.67 22.85
N LEU A 194 -15.26 21.52 21.73
CA LEU A 194 -14.21 20.50 21.48
C LEU A 194 -12.81 21.09 21.44
N SER A 195 -12.63 22.38 21.70
CA SER A 195 -11.35 23.09 21.57
C SER A 195 -10.18 22.50 22.39
N GLU A 196 -10.48 21.78 23.48
CA GLU A 196 -9.46 21.11 24.30
C GLU A 196 -9.08 19.71 23.74
N HIS A 197 -9.82 19.17 22.77
CA HIS A 197 -9.72 17.79 22.34
C HIS A 197 -9.31 17.66 20.86
N VAL A 198 -9.61 18.68 20.05
CA VAL A 198 -9.29 18.69 18.61
C VAL A 198 -8.72 20.04 18.19
N GLU A 199 -7.83 20.01 17.20
CA GLU A 199 -7.21 21.23 16.67
C GLU A 199 -8.22 22.13 15.94
N ALA A 200 -9.14 21.53 15.17
CA ALA A 200 -10.18 22.25 14.44
C ALA A 200 -11.41 21.37 14.20
N VAL A 201 -12.56 22.01 14.05
CA VAL A 201 -13.82 21.39 13.56
C VAL A 201 -14.16 22.04 12.23
N ARG A 202 -14.41 21.23 11.20
CA ARG A 202 -14.72 21.70 9.84
C ARG A 202 -15.93 20.96 9.29
N ALA A 203 -16.74 21.64 8.50
CA ALA A 203 -17.75 20.98 7.69
C ALA A 203 -17.08 20.17 6.57
N THR A 204 -17.70 19.08 6.16
CA THR A 204 -17.21 18.23 5.09
C THR A 204 -18.35 17.63 4.27
N THR A 205 -18.14 17.46 2.97
CA THR A 205 -19.06 16.77 2.06
C THR A 205 -18.72 15.28 1.91
N ARG A 206 -17.71 14.80 2.62
CA ARG A 206 -17.21 13.40 2.52
C ARG A 206 -18.09 12.39 3.22
N LEU A 207 -18.83 12.82 4.22
CA LEU A 207 -19.71 11.96 4.99
C LEU A 207 -21.09 11.93 4.33
N VAL A 208 -21.70 10.75 4.27
CA VAL A 208 -23.02 10.52 3.69
C VAL A 208 -23.99 10.07 4.79
N ASP A 209 -23.60 9.09 5.57
CA ASP A 209 -24.42 8.49 6.64
C ASP A 209 -23.91 8.85 8.04
N SER A 210 -22.60 9.05 8.18
CA SER A 210 -21.97 9.37 9.46
C SER A 210 -22.06 10.86 9.78
N PRO A 211 -22.36 11.26 11.02
CA PRO A 211 -22.48 12.67 11.40
C PRO A 211 -21.14 13.38 11.54
N ALA A 212 -20.06 12.66 11.84
CA ALA A 212 -18.72 13.19 12.05
C ALA A 212 -17.64 12.10 11.88
N CYS A 213 -16.42 12.49 11.61
CA CYS A 213 -15.24 11.64 11.68
C CYS A 213 -14.01 12.42 12.17
N LEU A 214 -13.02 11.72 12.69
CA LEU A 214 -11.68 12.27 12.97
C LEU A 214 -10.80 12.14 11.73
N VAL A 215 -9.94 13.13 11.49
CA VAL A 215 -9.02 13.22 10.35
C VAL A 215 -7.62 13.47 10.86
#